data_6f03ac5484486d61de78b5c8520a0386
#
_entry.id   6f03ac5484486d61de78b5c8520a0386
#
_cell.length_a   1.000
_cell.length_b   1.000
_cell.length_c   1.000
_cell.angle_alpha   90.00
_cell.angle_beta   90.00
_cell.angle_gamma   90.00
#
_symmetry.space_group_name_H-M   'P 1'
#
loop_
_entity.id
_entity.type
_entity.pdbx_description
1 polymer ?
#
loop_
_entity_poly.entity_id
_entity_poly.type
_entity_poly.pdbx_seq_one_letter_code
_entity_poly.pdbx_strand_id
1 'polypeptide(L)'
;MLEYRKLTDENCDFATNIFGAKRPIRSAQFRGEIEKNGRINFMKRANRKRIARTSGLLAALFLLGACGNDAPSSTPVSSENPSSVSSAAEESSAPAELEYVKLKYVNYGDKPSTGNYDEVWAKINEMLKEDLNCEVEVEWLGSADAQSKLAMKYAGNEIFDFAYDATWLGYVNNASQNAFREITMEEIEEYMPLVKEQLPDIAWQQSKVGGKIYMIPVINYGYNYLGVLIRGDICEKYGLGSIETAEDFEKYCYAIAENEPGMEAIGDVTYLDDMLYQNPSGLLPMITGLDSGYHLQDALAGNYEVTSFMLSDVYMDYCKKMRQYYQDGLWSADAIADTIDSQTKFSNGLVGTVISNMSTLNSVAKTVSKEHPEWNLKICYLNKDMATVNTPFTGNGTTLNRLAENPERAMMVTNLFYGDPEYNHLLQYGIEGLNYEVNGDGKMVTLDTDEANTYTPGCNWNYTNTVIGLPAVDNYPGYDDIMDILNAHRVEVPLQAFTLDRTNVKTEIANISAVMKENSALQYGMMEDVEAAVEQYRQELNTAGMQMVLDECNRQVADFIAGLK
;
A
#
# COMPACT_ATOMS: atom_id res chain seq x y z
N MET A 1 -6.82 -9.29 33.28
CA MET A 1 -7.66 -8.16 32.83
C MET A 1 -7.36 -6.82 33.55
N LEU A 2 -7.06 -6.75 34.83
CA LEU A 2 -6.73 -5.49 35.53
C LEU A 2 -5.26 -5.05 35.36
N GLU A 3 -4.34 -5.96 35.11
CA GLU A 3 -2.94 -5.63 34.77
C GLU A 3 -2.76 -5.18 33.32
N TYR A 4 -3.59 -5.65 32.41
CA TYR A 4 -3.57 -5.28 30.98
C TYR A 4 -3.93 -3.79 30.73
N ARG A 5 -4.82 -3.22 31.54
CA ARG A 5 -5.18 -1.79 31.44
C ARG A 5 -4.08 -0.84 31.90
N LYS A 6 -3.18 -1.27 32.79
CA LYS A 6 -2.07 -0.41 33.26
C LYS A 6 -0.95 -0.29 32.22
N LEU A 7 -0.70 -1.32 31.42
CA LEU A 7 0.33 -1.30 30.37
C LEU A 7 -0.06 -0.46 29.16
N THR A 8 -1.37 -0.37 28.86
CA THR A 8 -1.85 0.45 27.73
C THR A 8 -1.83 1.95 28.03
N ASP A 9 -2.07 2.36 29.27
CA ASP A 9 -2.09 3.79 29.63
C ASP A 9 -0.68 4.41 29.74
N GLU A 10 0.34 3.64 30.15
CA GLU A 10 1.73 4.13 30.25
C GLU A 10 2.43 4.20 28.88
N ASN A 11 2.08 3.33 27.91
CA ASN A 11 2.65 3.35 26.57
C ASN A 11 2.01 4.41 25.66
N CYS A 12 0.78 4.85 25.95
CA CYS A 12 0.11 5.90 25.18
C CYS A 12 0.81 7.25 25.32
N ASP A 13 1.38 7.55 26.51
CA ASP A 13 2.14 8.80 26.74
C ASP A 13 3.51 8.81 26.06
N PHE A 14 4.13 7.64 25.84
CA PHE A 14 5.43 7.53 25.16
C PHE A 14 5.29 7.73 23.63
N ALA A 15 4.25 7.16 23.02
CA ALA A 15 3.96 7.34 21.60
C ALA A 15 3.58 8.79 21.25
N THR A 16 2.84 9.45 22.13
CA THR A 16 2.40 10.85 21.94
C THR A 16 3.57 11.84 21.93
N ASN A 17 4.66 11.55 22.64
CA ASN A 17 5.85 12.41 22.68
C ASN A 17 6.79 12.20 21.49
N ILE A 18 6.79 11.03 20.84
CA ILE A 18 7.68 10.72 19.72
C ILE A 18 7.04 11.08 18.38
N PHE A 19 5.72 10.89 18.24
CA PHE A 19 5.03 11.00 16.95
C PHE A 19 4.15 12.24 16.79
N GLY A 20 4.03 13.09 17.79
CA GLY A 20 3.21 14.32 17.72
C GLY A 20 1.72 14.08 17.48
N ALA A 21 1.23 12.88 17.77
CA ALA A 21 -0.12 12.44 17.45
C ALA A 21 -1.17 13.25 18.21
N LYS A 22 -1.75 14.23 17.57
CA LYS A 22 -3.07 14.76 17.94
C LYS A 22 -4.08 13.63 17.70
N ARG A 23 -5.00 13.45 18.64
CA ARG A 23 -6.08 12.43 18.64
C ARG A 23 -6.68 12.24 17.24
N PRO A 24 -7.11 11.02 16.85
CA PRO A 24 -7.70 10.77 15.54
C PRO A 24 -8.82 11.75 15.26
N ILE A 25 -8.68 12.50 14.16
CA ILE A 25 -9.68 13.45 13.70
C ILE A 25 -10.88 12.62 13.22
N ARG A 26 -12.04 12.78 13.87
CA ARG A 26 -13.28 12.15 13.40
C ARG A 26 -13.58 12.70 12.01
N SER A 27 -13.75 11.82 11.04
CA SER A 27 -14.04 12.11 9.63
C SER A 27 -15.20 13.13 9.43
N ALA A 28 -16.14 13.19 10.34
CA ALA A 28 -17.25 14.13 10.32
C ALA A 28 -16.86 15.62 10.59
N GLN A 29 -15.73 15.86 11.26
CA GLN A 29 -15.31 17.23 11.55
C GLN A 29 -14.55 17.84 10.37
N PHE A 30 -13.83 17.04 9.63
CA PHE A 30 -13.12 17.45 8.40
C PHE A 30 -14.07 17.81 7.25
N ARG A 31 -15.20 17.10 7.12
CA ARG A 31 -16.25 17.42 6.13
C ARG A 31 -16.83 18.83 6.28
N GLY A 32 -17.04 19.30 7.51
CA GLY A 32 -17.69 20.61 7.76
C GLY A 32 -16.84 21.84 7.44
N GLU A 33 -15.52 21.73 7.42
CA GLU A 33 -14.62 22.86 7.13
C GLU A 33 -14.27 22.97 5.65
N ILE A 34 -14.26 21.84 4.92
CA ILE A 34 -13.97 21.81 3.48
C ILE A 34 -15.16 22.32 2.65
N GLU A 35 -16.39 22.07 3.06
CA GLU A 35 -17.60 22.57 2.36
C GLU A 35 -17.82 24.09 2.47
N LYS A 36 -17.18 24.77 3.41
CA LYS A 36 -17.39 26.21 3.65
C LYS A 36 -16.45 27.13 2.88
N ASN A 37 -15.34 26.62 2.33
CA ASN A 37 -14.37 27.46 1.62
C ASN A 37 -14.13 26.91 0.21
N GLY A 38 -14.62 27.58 -0.80
CA GLY A 38 -14.52 27.25 -2.24
C GLY A 38 -13.14 26.73 -2.66
N ARG A 39 -13.02 25.43 -2.85
CA ARG A 39 -11.81 24.61 -3.01
C ARG A 39 -10.87 25.07 -4.13
N ILE A 40 -11.43 25.42 -5.27
CA ILE A 40 -10.68 25.80 -6.47
C ILE A 40 -9.93 27.13 -6.29
N ASN A 41 -10.48 28.05 -5.52
CA ASN A 41 -9.86 29.37 -5.27
C ASN A 41 -8.65 29.29 -4.32
N PHE A 42 -8.54 28.29 -3.47
CA PHE A 42 -7.42 28.16 -2.56
C PHE A 42 -6.18 27.60 -3.27
N MET A 43 -6.31 26.54 -4.07
CA MET A 43 -5.22 26.02 -4.89
C MET A 43 -4.75 27.00 -5.94
N LYS A 44 -5.67 27.67 -6.65
CA LYS A 44 -5.33 28.73 -7.62
C LYS A 44 -4.62 29.92 -6.96
N ARG A 45 -4.90 30.23 -5.69
CA ARG A 45 -4.21 31.30 -4.93
C ARG A 45 -2.86 30.87 -4.34
N ALA A 46 -2.75 29.65 -3.80
CA ALA A 46 -1.51 29.16 -3.19
C ALA A 46 -0.43 28.89 -4.23
N ASN A 47 -0.76 28.16 -5.29
CA ASN A 47 0.17 27.87 -6.39
C ASN A 47 0.55 29.12 -7.17
N ARG A 48 -0.38 30.07 -7.41
CA ARG A 48 -0.10 31.34 -8.08
C ARG A 48 0.92 32.23 -7.34
N LYS A 49 0.92 32.23 -5.99
CA LYS A 49 1.87 33.05 -5.22
C LYS A 49 3.27 32.44 -5.13
N ARG A 50 3.40 31.10 -5.20
CA ARG A 50 4.69 30.42 -5.05
C ARG A 50 5.42 30.26 -6.39
N ILE A 51 4.74 29.93 -7.47
CA ILE A 51 5.31 29.82 -8.82
C ILE A 51 5.90 31.16 -9.27
N ALA A 52 5.29 32.29 -8.94
CA ALA A 52 5.82 33.62 -9.24
C ALA A 52 7.15 33.95 -8.54
N ARG A 53 7.51 33.25 -7.43
CA ARG A 53 8.78 33.49 -6.72
C ARG A 53 9.94 32.69 -7.28
N THR A 54 9.71 31.48 -7.80
CA THR A 54 10.74 30.59 -8.36
C THR A 54 11.15 31.03 -9.79
N SER A 55 10.23 31.49 -10.60
CA SER A 55 10.54 31.99 -11.95
C SER A 55 11.41 33.26 -11.97
N GLY A 56 11.39 34.04 -10.88
CA GLY A 56 12.24 35.24 -10.73
C GLY A 56 13.71 34.96 -10.49
N LEU A 57 14.08 33.79 -9.93
CA LEU A 57 15.46 33.43 -9.65
C LEU A 57 16.20 32.84 -10.87
N LEU A 58 15.50 32.16 -11.79
CA LEU A 58 16.12 31.58 -12.99
C LEU A 58 16.41 32.63 -14.08
N ALA A 59 15.67 33.75 -14.13
CA ALA A 59 15.90 34.80 -15.11
C ALA A 59 17.13 35.67 -14.81
N ALA A 60 17.66 35.65 -13.59
CA ALA A 60 18.81 36.47 -13.19
C ALA A 60 20.18 35.81 -13.49
N LEU A 61 20.22 34.54 -13.88
CA LEU A 61 21.46 33.78 -14.12
C LEU A 61 21.93 33.75 -15.59
N PHE A 62 21.14 34.26 -16.54
CA PHE A 62 21.46 34.22 -17.98
C PHE A 62 22.02 35.52 -18.59
N LEU A 63 22.31 36.57 -17.81
CA LEU A 63 22.79 37.86 -18.31
C LEU A 63 24.24 38.25 -17.92
N LEU A 64 25.11 37.30 -17.64
CA LEU A 64 26.52 37.56 -17.41
C LEU A 64 27.43 36.65 -18.26
N GLY A 65 27.49 37.00 -19.56
CA GLY A 65 28.43 36.34 -20.45
C GLY A 65 28.55 36.99 -21.81
N ALA A 66 29.19 38.16 -21.90
CA ALA A 66 29.88 38.60 -23.12
C ALA A 66 30.78 39.83 -22.86
N CYS A 67 32.07 39.55 -22.83
CA CYS A 67 33.21 40.26 -23.41
C CYS A 67 33.55 41.72 -23.13
N GLY A 68 34.71 41.98 -22.55
CA GLY A 68 35.88 42.47 -23.30
C GLY A 68 36.43 43.82 -22.86
N ASN A 69 37.59 43.77 -22.32
CA ASN A 69 38.73 44.70 -22.25
C ASN A 69 38.54 46.19 -22.55
N ASP A 70 38.88 47.05 -21.63
CA ASP A 70 40.09 47.90 -21.57
C ASP A 70 39.94 49.04 -20.54
N ALA A 71 40.92 49.19 -19.72
CA ALA A 71 41.10 50.30 -18.77
C ALA A 71 42.01 51.37 -19.41
N PRO A 72 42.37 52.53 -18.80
CA PRO A 72 41.93 53.14 -17.55
C PRO A 72 41.73 54.68 -17.64
N SER A 73 41.25 55.32 -16.60
CA SER A 73 41.79 56.60 -16.09
C SER A 73 40.77 57.57 -15.47
N SER A 74 41.06 57.93 -14.21
CA SER A 74 40.90 59.20 -13.47
C SER A 74 39.54 59.71 -13.03
N THR A 75 39.44 59.74 -11.72
CA THR A 75 38.65 60.59 -10.79
C THR A 75 38.68 62.10 -11.06
N PRO A 76 37.98 63.01 -10.30
CA PRO A 76 36.90 62.87 -9.32
C PRO A 76 35.84 64.00 -9.32
N VAL A 77 34.88 63.94 -8.34
CA VAL A 77 34.28 65.03 -7.54
C VAL A 77 32.89 65.57 -7.90
N SER A 78 32.01 65.39 -6.93
CA SER A 78 31.11 66.34 -6.23
C SER A 78 29.64 66.45 -6.61
N SER A 79 28.82 66.04 -5.61
CA SER A 79 27.72 66.77 -4.94
C SER A 79 26.39 67.01 -5.65
N GLU A 80 25.43 66.65 -4.82
CA GLU A 80 24.09 67.22 -4.57
C GLU A 80 22.86 66.42 -4.99
N ASN A 81 22.16 66.02 -3.93
CA ASN A 81 20.74 65.63 -3.93
C ASN A 81 19.85 66.83 -4.22
N PRO A 82 18.63 66.73 -4.76
CA PRO A 82 17.49 66.33 -3.93
C PRO A 82 16.38 65.52 -4.62
N SER A 83 15.78 64.65 -3.77
CA SER A 83 14.37 64.23 -3.73
C SER A 83 13.45 64.44 -4.94
N SER A 84 13.01 63.34 -5.53
CA SER A 84 11.66 63.19 -6.02
C SER A 84 11.14 61.77 -5.79
N VAL A 85 10.12 61.66 -4.94
CA VAL A 85 9.34 60.45 -4.69
C VAL A 85 8.56 60.16 -5.97
N SER A 86 8.98 59.11 -6.68
CA SER A 86 8.16 58.49 -7.72
C SER A 86 7.63 57.17 -7.15
N SER A 87 6.34 57.12 -6.89
CA SER A 87 5.60 55.92 -6.59
C SER A 87 5.69 54.96 -7.79
N ALA A 88 6.58 53.97 -7.68
CA ALA A 88 6.55 52.85 -8.59
C ALA A 88 5.30 52.01 -8.24
N ALA A 89 4.35 52.01 -9.14
CA ALA A 89 3.27 51.04 -9.12
C ALA A 89 3.90 49.63 -9.18
N GLU A 90 3.58 48.80 -8.17
CA GLU A 90 3.85 47.36 -8.25
C GLU A 90 3.05 46.82 -9.45
N GLU A 91 3.72 46.55 -10.56
CA GLU A 91 3.18 45.72 -11.63
C GLU A 91 2.94 44.35 -11.01
N SER A 92 1.68 44.06 -10.74
CA SER A 92 1.18 42.73 -10.45
C SER A 92 1.47 41.86 -11.70
N SER A 93 2.61 41.19 -11.72
CA SER A 93 2.89 40.15 -12.72
C SER A 93 1.84 39.07 -12.57
N ALA A 94 1.04 38.85 -13.60
CA ALA A 94 0.15 37.71 -13.68
C ALA A 94 0.96 36.41 -13.46
N PRO A 95 0.42 35.39 -12.75
CA PRO A 95 1.11 34.12 -12.59
C PRO A 95 1.46 33.58 -13.98
N ALA A 96 2.68 33.07 -14.15
CA ALA A 96 3.07 32.37 -15.36
C ALA A 96 2.08 31.22 -15.60
N GLU A 97 1.44 31.21 -16.78
CA GLU A 97 0.61 30.09 -17.19
C GLU A 97 1.50 28.84 -17.28
N LEU A 98 1.02 27.70 -16.70
CA LEU A 98 1.72 26.43 -16.82
C LEU A 98 1.74 26.04 -18.30
N GLU A 99 2.91 25.69 -18.83
CA GLU A 99 3.01 25.14 -20.18
C GLU A 99 2.26 23.80 -20.26
N TYR A 100 1.65 23.49 -21.41
CA TYR A 100 0.97 22.24 -21.63
C TYR A 100 1.98 21.09 -21.68
N VAL A 101 1.69 20.00 -20.94
CA VAL A 101 2.48 18.78 -20.96
C VAL A 101 1.58 17.55 -21.03
N LYS A 102 2.09 16.50 -21.69
CA LYS A 102 1.47 15.18 -21.67
C LYS A 102 2.32 14.24 -20.83
N LEU A 103 1.79 13.79 -19.69
CA LEU A 103 2.48 12.91 -18.76
C LEU A 103 2.24 11.45 -19.13
N LYS A 104 3.27 10.62 -18.99
CA LYS A 104 3.18 9.15 -19.10
C LYS A 104 3.14 8.54 -17.73
N TYR A 105 2.07 7.80 -17.44
CA TYR A 105 1.86 7.07 -16.22
C TYR A 105 1.87 5.56 -16.47
N VAL A 106 2.79 4.83 -15.82
CA VAL A 106 2.86 3.38 -15.88
C VAL A 106 2.11 2.79 -14.70
N ASN A 107 1.01 2.09 -14.98
CA ASN A 107 0.13 1.53 -13.96
C ASN A 107 0.24 -0.01 -13.90
N TYR A 108 -0.04 -0.54 -12.71
CA TYR A 108 -0.14 -1.98 -12.45
C TYR A 108 -1.51 -2.51 -12.83
N GLY A 109 -1.54 -3.76 -13.30
CA GLY A 109 -2.78 -4.47 -13.61
C GLY A 109 -3.15 -4.44 -15.08
N ASP A 110 -4.34 -4.91 -15.35
CA ASP A 110 -4.88 -5.00 -16.71
C ASP A 110 -5.88 -3.86 -16.94
N LYS A 111 -5.75 -3.20 -18.10
CA LYS A 111 -6.72 -2.18 -18.49
C LYS A 111 -8.12 -2.81 -18.55
N PRO A 112 -9.11 -2.24 -17.87
CA PRO A 112 -10.50 -2.71 -18.02
C PRO A 112 -10.92 -2.74 -19.50
N SER A 113 -11.46 -3.87 -19.92
CA SER A 113 -11.86 -4.10 -21.33
C SER A 113 -13.35 -3.81 -21.59
N THR A 114 -14.12 -3.65 -20.52
CA THR A 114 -15.57 -3.36 -20.57
C THR A 114 -15.89 -2.14 -19.72
N GLY A 115 -17.11 -1.65 -19.84
CA GLY A 115 -17.57 -0.51 -19.06
C GLY A 115 -17.09 0.85 -19.58
N ASN A 116 -17.27 1.88 -18.77
CA ASN A 116 -17.01 3.28 -19.14
C ASN A 116 -15.66 3.81 -18.64
N TYR A 117 -14.65 2.94 -18.47
CA TYR A 117 -13.30 3.33 -18.02
C TYR A 117 -12.72 4.49 -18.84
N ASP A 118 -12.80 4.42 -20.19
CA ASP A 118 -12.24 5.44 -21.07
C ASP A 118 -12.98 6.79 -20.95
N GLU A 119 -14.28 6.78 -20.66
CA GLU A 119 -15.07 8.00 -20.40
C GLU A 119 -14.64 8.67 -19.09
N VAL A 120 -14.46 7.88 -18.02
CA VAL A 120 -13.96 8.39 -16.74
C VAL A 120 -12.59 9.05 -16.92
N TRP A 121 -11.66 8.41 -17.64
CA TRP A 121 -10.33 8.97 -17.89
C TRP A 121 -10.36 10.17 -18.83
N ALA A 122 -11.28 10.24 -19.78
CA ALA A 122 -11.49 11.43 -20.60
C ALA A 122 -11.92 12.62 -19.73
N LYS A 123 -12.82 12.40 -18.77
CA LYS A 123 -13.25 13.42 -17.81
C LYS A 123 -12.11 13.87 -16.89
N ILE A 124 -11.30 12.94 -16.39
CA ILE A 124 -10.12 13.25 -15.58
C ILE A 124 -9.14 14.13 -16.37
N ASN A 125 -8.88 13.79 -17.64
CA ASN A 125 -7.97 14.56 -18.48
C ASN A 125 -8.53 15.96 -18.84
N GLU A 126 -9.85 16.09 -19.01
CA GLU A 126 -10.51 17.40 -19.18
C GLU A 126 -10.25 18.30 -17.95
N MET A 127 -10.46 17.75 -16.74
CA MET A 127 -10.21 18.46 -15.48
C MET A 127 -8.72 18.80 -15.30
N LEU A 128 -7.81 17.86 -15.59
CA LEU A 128 -6.36 18.10 -15.52
C LEU A 128 -5.91 19.20 -16.49
N LYS A 129 -6.52 19.27 -17.66
CA LYS A 129 -6.23 20.33 -18.63
C LYS A 129 -6.66 21.70 -18.12
N GLU A 130 -7.81 21.77 -17.44
CA GLU A 130 -8.30 23.00 -16.84
C GLU A 130 -7.44 23.43 -15.64
N ASP A 131 -7.15 22.49 -14.72
CA ASP A 131 -6.50 22.78 -13.44
C ASP A 131 -4.98 22.91 -13.55
N LEU A 132 -4.34 22.04 -14.34
CA LEU A 132 -2.88 21.91 -14.41
C LEU A 132 -2.30 22.06 -15.82
N ASN A 133 -3.11 22.35 -16.83
CA ASN A 133 -2.72 22.39 -18.25
C ASN A 133 -1.90 21.14 -18.65
N CYS A 134 -2.40 19.94 -18.31
CA CYS A 134 -1.76 18.67 -18.66
C CYS A 134 -2.80 17.60 -18.98
N GLU A 135 -2.32 16.51 -19.59
CA GLU A 135 -3.04 15.26 -19.79
C GLU A 135 -2.18 14.10 -19.31
N VAL A 136 -2.81 13.02 -18.87
CA VAL A 136 -2.13 11.76 -18.45
C VAL A 136 -2.48 10.65 -19.43
N GLU A 137 -1.45 10.02 -19.99
CA GLU A 137 -1.54 8.79 -20.74
C GLU A 137 -1.16 7.61 -19.85
N VAL A 138 -2.06 6.62 -19.69
CA VAL A 138 -1.86 5.46 -18.83
C VAL A 138 -1.40 4.27 -19.65
N GLU A 139 -0.24 3.71 -19.29
CA GLU A 139 0.27 2.43 -19.78
C GLU A 139 0.04 1.35 -18.72
N TRP A 140 -0.57 0.24 -19.08
CA TRP A 140 -0.83 -0.89 -18.22
C TRP A 140 0.18 -2.02 -18.43
N LEU A 141 0.71 -2.59 -17.35
CA LEU A 141 1.76 -3.62 -17.44
C LEU A 141 1.24 -5.06 -17.45
N GLY A 142 -0.02 -5.29 -17.07
CA GLY A 142 -0.55 -6.62 -16.84
C GLY A 142 -0.08 -7.21 -15.50
N SER A 143 -1.01 -7.82 -14.75
CA SER A 143 -0.74 -8.26 -13.37
C SER A 143 0.33 -9.36 -13.29
N ALA A 144 0.34 -10.31 -14.24
CA ALA A 144 1.15 -11.51 -14.18
C ALA A 144 2.67 -11.26 -14.22
N ASP A 145 3.11 -10.19 -14.88
CA ASP A 145 4.53 -9.91 -15.13
C ASP A 145 4.92 -8.44 -14.89
N ALA A 146 4.02 -7.67 -14.25
CA ALA A 146 4.21 -6.25 -13.98
C ALA A 146 5.54 -5.93 -13.30
N GLN A 147 5.93 -6.69 -12.27
CA GLN A 147 7.19 -6.50 -11.56
C GLN A 147 8.39 -6.59 -12.50
N SER A 148 8.42 -7.63 -13.33
CA SER A 148 9.53 -7.85 -14.29
C SER A 148 9.55 -6.77 -15.36
N LYS A 149 8.39 -6.39 -15.90
CA LYS A 149 8.27 -5.37 -16.94
C LYS A 149 8.67 -4.00 -16.41
N LEU A 150 8.22 -3.62 -15.21
CA LEU A 150 8.58 -2.35 -14.59
C LEU A 150 10.10 -2.25 -14.36
N ALA A 151 10.71 -3.32 -13.83
CA ALA A 151 12.16 -3.38 -13.65
C ALA A 151 12.92 -3.28 -14.98
N MET A 152 12.43 -3.92 -16.05
CA MET A 152 13.02 -3.81 -17.39
C MET A 152 12.90 -2.40 -17.98
N LYS A 153 11.78 -1.70 -17.76
CA LYS A 153 11.62 -0.30 -18.19
C LYS A 153 12.68 0.60 -17.55
N TYR A 154 12.90 0.47 -16.24
CA TYR A 154 13.94 1.21 -15.53
C TYR A 154 15.36 0.86 -16.02
N ALA A 155 15.66 -0.43 -16.17
CA ALA A 155 16.96 -0.88 -16.65
C ALA A 155 17.24 -0.46 -18.10
N GLY A 156 16.20 -0.41 -18.94
CA GLY A 156 16.23 0.06 -20.32
C GLY A 156 16.34 1.58 -20.49
N ASN A 157 16.30 2.35 -19.39
CA ASN A 157 16.22 3.81 -19.39
C ASN A 157 15.02 4.34 -20.19
N GLU A 158 13.88 3.69 -20.11
CA GLU A 158 12.67 4.13 -20.77
C GLU A 158 12.15 5.42 -20.10
N ILE A 159 11.71 6.39 -20.91
CA ILE A 159 11.25 7.70 -20.44
C ILE A 159 9.74 7.65 -20.19
N PHE A 160 9.36 7.82 -18.95
CA PHE A 160 8.01 8.08 -18.47
C PHE A 160 8.09 8.95 -17.20
N ASP A 161 7.00 9.59 -16.79
CA ASP A 161 7.06 10.57 -15.70
C ASP A 161 6.89 9.92 -14.33
N PHE A 162 5.89 9.07 -14.17
CA PHE A 162 5.60 8.43 -12.89
C PHE A 162 5.03 7.02 -13.08
N ALA A 163 5.12 6.21 -12.04
CA ALA A 163 4.63 4.83 -12.05
C ALA A 163 4.02 4.45 -10.70
N TYR A 164 3.04 3.56 -10.73
CA TYR A 164 2.67 2.79 -9.56
C TYR A 164 3.83 1.88 -9.14
N ASP A 165 4.13 1.84 -7.85
CA ASP A 165 5.03 0.86 -7.27
C ASP A 165 4.56 0.51 -5.84
N ALA A 166 5.09 -0.57 -5.30
CA ALA A 166 4.71 -1.11 -4.01
C ALA A 166 5.88 -1.86 -3.37
N THR A 167 5.91 -1.98 -2.06
CA THR A 167 6.94 -2.79 -1.39
C THR A 167 6.90 -4.26 -1.83
N TRP A 168 5.71 -4.78 -2.10
CA TRP A 168 5.51 -6.14 -2.63
C TRP A 168 5.81 -6.26 -4.14
N LEU A 169 5.82 -5.15 -4.89
CA LEU A 169 6.10 -5.13 -6.34
C LEU A 169 7.58 -4.89 -6.65
N GLY A 170 8.37 -4.40 -5.70
CA GLY A 170 9.82 -4.23 -5.90
C GLY A 170 10.38 -2.86 -5.56
N TYR A 171 9.61 -1.99 -4.94
CA TYR A 171 9.97 -0.61 -4.61
C TYR A 171 11.40 -0.46 -4.04
N VAL A 172 11.71 -1.20 -2.94
CA VAL A 172 13.02 -1.07 -2.26
C VAL A 172 14.16 -1.51 -3.16
N ASN A 173 13.95 -2.56 -3.98
CA ASN A 173 14.95 -3.04 -4.92
C ASN A 173 15.17 -2.04 -6.07
N ASN A 174 14.10 -1.50 -6.64
CA ASN A 174 14.16 -0.50 -7.71
C ASN A 174 14.83 0.80 -7.22
N ALA A 175 14.50 1.27 -6.01
CA ALA A 175 15.16 2.42 -5.39
C ALA A 175 16.68 2.21 -5.24
N SER A 176 17.09 1.03 -4.73
CA SER A 176 18.50 0.66 -4.56
C SER A 176 19.26 0.56 -5.89
N GLN A 177 18.56 0.35 -7.00
CA GLN A 177 19.11 0.33 -8.36
C GLN A 177 19.06 1.70 -9.05
N ASN A 178 18.75 2.77 -8.30
CA ASN A 178 18.66 4.15 -8.82
C ASN A 178 17.62 4.29 -9.95
N ALA A 179 16.47 3.62 -9.81
CA ALA A 179 15.37 3.70 -10.78
C ALA A 179 14.58 5.01 -10.66
N PHE A 180 14.54 5.60 -9.45
CA PHE A 180 13.67 6.71 -9.11
C PHE A 180 14.40 8.05 -8.98
N ARG A 181 13.66 9.13 -9.20
CA ARG A 181 14.02 10.48 -8.78
C ARG A 181 13.72 10.64 -7.29
N GLU A 182 14.68 11.18 -6.55
CA GLU A 182 14.48 11.58 -5.15
C GLU A 182 13.42 12.70 -5.08
N ILE A 183 12.60 12.64 -4.02
CA ILE A 183 11.58 13.65 -3.71
C ILE A 183 11.99 14.29 -2.37
N THR A 184 12.03 15.61 -2.32
CA THR A 184 12.38 16.33 -1.08
C THR A 184 11.13 16.74 -0.31
N MET A 185 11.27 17.01 0.99
CA MET A 185 10.14 17.52 1.79
C MET A 185 9.68 18.90 1.32
N GLU A 186 10.61 19.73 0.82
CA GLU A 186 10.29 21.02 0.24
C GLU A 186 9.40 20.88 -1.01
N GLU A 187 9.71 19.92 -1.87
CA GLU A 187 8.89 19.62 -3.05
C GLU A 187 7.51 19.07 -2.67
N ILE A 188 7.45 18.22 -1.63
CA ILE A 188 6.19 17.70 -1.09
C ILE A 188 5.31 18.84 -0.57
N GLU A 189 5.89 19.77 0.18
CA GLU A 189 5.17 20.94 0.68
C GLU A 189 4.72 21.89 -0.44
N GLU A 190 5.52 22.01 -1.50
CA GLU A 190 5.23 22.92 -2.63
C GLU A 190 4.21 22.32 -3.60
N TYR A 191 4.38 21.05 -3.99
CA TYR A 191 3.61 20.44 -5.08
C TYR A 191 2.51 19.49 -4.61
N MET A 192 2.56 19.03 -3.35
CA MET A 192 1.63 18.02 -2.83
C MET A 192 1.00 18.40 -1.47
N PRO A 193 0.46 19.62 -1.30
CA PRO A 193 -0.06 20.06 0.00
C PRO A 193 -1.24 19.23 0.51
N LEU A 194 -2.10 18.68 -0.37
CA LEU A 194 -3.24 17.85 0.06
C LEU A 194 -2.80 16.50 0.61
N VAL A 195 -1.84 15.88 -0.06
CA VAL A 195 -1.26 14.60 0.38
C VAL A 195 -0.45 14.80 1.68
N LYS A 196 0.33 15.90 1.77
CA LYS A 196 1.10 16.22 2.98
C LYS A 196 0.22 16.46 4.19
N GLU A 197 -0.94 17.07 4.01
CA GLU A 197 -1.90 17.32 5.11
C GLU A 197 -2.55 16.02 5.61
N GLN A 198 -2.78 15.06 4.73
CA GLN A 198 -3.52 13.82 5.03
C GLN A 198 -2.62 12.66 5.45
N LEU A 199 -1.32 12.69 5.15
CA LEU A 199 -0.37 11.65 5.54
C LEU A 199 0.41 12.03 6.82
N PRO A 200 0.58 11.11 7.76
CA PRO A 200 1.41 11.30 8.95
C PRO A 200 2.89 11.27 8.59
N ASP A 201 3.74 11.82 9.46
CA ASP A 201 5.19 11.85 9.23
C ASP A 201 5.81 10.46 9.08
N ILE A 202 5.23 9.44 9.73
CA ILE A 202 5.67 8.04 9.60
C ILE A 202 5.59 7.53 8.15
N ALA A 203 4.59 7.95 7.36
CA ALA A 203 4.46 7.56 5.96
C ALA A 203 5.68 7.99 5.13
N TRP A 204 6.16 9.21 5.38
CA TRP A 204 7.36 9.75 4.73
C TRP A 204 8.65 9.07 5.22
N GLN A 205 8.70 8.63 6.48
CA GLN A 205 9.84 7.82 6.98
C GLN A 205 9.88 6.45 6.31
N GLN A 206 8.72 5.77 6.19
CA GLN A 206 8.61 4.49 5.50
C GLN A 206 8.98 4.57 4.01
N SER A 207 8.77 5.74 3.38
CA SER A 207 9.11 5.98 1.97
C SER A 207 10.60 6.19 1.71
N LYS A 208 11.45 6.15 2.75
CA LYS A 208 12.89 6.32 2.60
C LYS A 208 13.59 5.02 2.28
N VAL A 209 14.45 5.07 1.27
CA VAL A 209 15.45 4.04 0.98
C VAL A 209 16.82 4.73 0.96
N GLY A 210 17.78 4.27 1.75
CA GLY A 210 19.07 4.96 1.88
C GLY A 210 18.95 6.40 2.38
N GLY A 211 17.95 6.71 3.21
CA GLY A 211 17.69 8.03 3.78
C GLY A 211 16.96 9.02 2.87
N LYS A 212 16.58 8.62 1.63
CA LYS A 212 15.94 9.45 0.60
C LYS A 212 14.52 8.99 0.33
N ILE A 213 13.59 9.93 0.17
CA ILE A 213 12.19 9.63 -0.18
C ILE A 213 12.11 9.38 -1.69
N TYR A 214 11.50 8.24 -2.05
CA TYR A 214 11.30 7.85 -3.44
C TYR A 214 9.85 7.51 -3.80
N MET A 215 8.97 7.36 -2.81
CA MET A 215 7.56 7.04 -3.02
C MET A 215 6.66 8.12 -2.42
N ILE A 216 5.60 8.43 -3.14
CA ILE A 216 4.43 9.14 -2.64
C ILE A 216 3.43 8.06 -2.23
N PRO A 217 3.24 7.76 -0.93
CA PRO A 217 2.35 6.70 -0.50
C PRO A 217 0.87 7.04 -0.76
N VAL A 218 0.05 6.02 -0.96
CA VAL A 218 -1.41 6.19 -0.88
C VAL A 218 -1.84 6.51 0.55
N ILE A 219 -2.97 7.19 0.70
CA ILE A 219 -3.47 7.61 2.01
C ILE A 219 -4.33 6.49 2.62
N ASN A 220 -3.68 5.37 2.94
CA ASN A 220 -4.36 4.18 3.44
C ASN A 220 -3.99 3.85 4.89
N TYR A 221 -4.93 4.04 5.80
CA TYR A 221 -4.85 3.66 7.22
C TYR A 221 -5.44 2.26 7.46
N GLY A 222 -5.46 1.42 6.45
CA GLY A 222 -6.06 0.09 6.50
C GLY A 222 -5.21 -0.99 7.14
N TYR A 223 -5.73 -2.20 7.12
CA TYR A 223 -5.13 -3.41 7.67
C TYR A 223 -4.98 -4.48 6.59
N ASN A 224 -3.93 -5.31 6.70
CA ASN A 224 -3.70 -6.43 5.78
C ASN A 224 -3.66 -7.77 6.52
N TYR A 225 -4.60 -7.96 7.45
CA TYR A 225 -4.76 -9.26 8.12
C TYR A 225 -5.60 -10.20 7.28
N LEU A 226 -5.24 -11.49 7.32
CA LEU A 226 -5.94 -12.52 6.58
C LEU A 226 -7.16 -13.04 7.35
N GLY A 227 -8.21 -13.29 6.59
CA GLY A 227 -9.37 -14.04 7.02
C GLY A 227 -9.70 -15.13 6.02
N VAL A 228 -10.86 -15.74 6.19
CA VAL A 228 -11.34 -16.79 5.30
C VAL A 228 -12.80 -16.55 4.91
N LEU A 229 -13.09 -16.70 3.64
CA LEU A 229 -14.44 -16.80 3.11
C LEU A 229 -14.81 -18.28 3.02
N ILE A 230 -15.97 -18.64 3.56
CA ILE A 230 -16.46 -20.01 3.62
C ILE A 230 -17.87 -20.13 3.10
N ARG A 231 -18.29 -21.36 2.81
CA ARG A 231 -19.64 -21.75 2.46
C ARG A 231 -20.47 -22.01 3.72
N GLY A 232 -21.40 -21.11 4.05
CA GLY A 232 -22.27 -21.23 5.21
C GLY A 232 -23.30 -22.37 5.08
N ASP A 233 -23.74 -22.71 3.85
CA ASP A 233 -24.61 -23.89 3.60
C ASP A 233 -23.94 -25.21 3.99
N ILE A 234 -22.61 -25.30 3.83
CA ILE A 234 -21.82 -26.48 4.31
C ILE A 234 -21.82 -26.53 5.83
N CYS A 235 -21.63 -25.36 6.50
CA CYS A 235 -21.74 -25.31 7.96
C CYS A 235 -23.11 -25.79 8.45
N GLU A 236 -24.19 -25.35 7.80
CA GLU A 236 -25.56 -25.77 8.12
C GLU A 236 -25.79 -27.26 7.85
N LYS A 237 -25.31 -27.76 6.71
CA LYS A 237 -25.44 -29.16 6.29
C LYS A 237 -24.81 -30.15 7.29
N TYR A 238 -23.65 -29.79 7.84
CA TYR A 238 -22.90 -30.66 8.76
C TYR A 238 -23.05 -30.27 10.23
N GLY A 239 -23.91 -29.30 10.55
CA GLY A 239 -24.18 -28.88 11.92
C GLY A 239 -22.98 -28.25 12.61
N LEU A 240 -22.11 -27.60 11.84
CA LEU A 240 -21.00 -26.81 12.34
C LEU A 240 -21.52 -25.46 12.84
N GLY A 241 -20.98 -24.98 13.95
CA GLY A 241 -21.31 -23.66 14.47
C GLY A 241 -20.68 -22.52 13.66
N SER A 242 -20.55 -21.35 14.30
CA SER A 242 -19.75 -20.25 13.76
C SER A 242 -18.28 -20.66 13.67
N ILE A 243 -17.60 -20.24 12.62
CA ILE A 243 -16.15 -20.46 12.47
C ILE A 243 -15.45 -19.23 13.07
N GLU A 244 -14.94 -19.38 14.29
CA GLU A 244 -14.35 -18.27 15.05
C GLU A 244 -12.91 -18.53 15.49
N THR A 245 -12.47 -19.79 15.44
CA THR A 245 -11.15 -20.25 15.84
C THR A 245 -10.50 -21.12 14.76
N ALA A 246 -9.19 -21.31 14.86
CA ALA A 246 -8.46 -22.26 14.01
C ALA A 246 -9.02 -23.69 14.11
N GLU A 247 -9.49 -24.12 15.30
CA GLU A 247 -10.10 -25.43 15.52
C GLU A 247 -11.45 -25.54 14.78
N ASP A 248 -12.28 -24.49 14.77
CA ASP A 248 -13.54 -24.49 14.03
C ASP A 248 -13.30 -24.52 12.53
N PHE A 249 -12.30 -23.76 12.06
CA PHE A 249 -11.87 -23.79 10.66
C PHE A 249 -11.38 -25.17 10.26
N GLU A 250 -10.59 -25.83 11.09
CA GLU A 250 -10.13 -27.20 10.85
C GLU A 250 -11.30 -28.18 10.73
N LYS A 251 -12.28 -28.13 11.63
CA LYS A 251 -13.51 -28.97 11.57
C LYS A 251 -14.27 -28.75 10.26
N TYR A 252 -14.37 -27.50 9.81
CA TYR A 252 -15.00 -27.17 8.54
C TYR A 252 -14.25 -27.80 7.36
N CYS A 253 -12.92 -27.69 7.33
CA CYS A 253 -12.10 -28.27 6.27
C CYS A 253 -12.22 -29.82 6.23
N TYR A 254 -12.20 -30.48 7.38
CA TYR A 254 -12.40 -31.93 7.44
C TYR A 254 -13.81 -32.36 7.01
N ALA A 255 -14.85 -31.59 7.35
CA ALA A 255 -16.21 -31.89 6.89
C ALA A 255 -16.30 -31.89 5.36
N ILE A 256 -15.59 -30.99 4.68
CA ILE A 256 -15.51 -30.96 3.22
C ILE A 256 -14.72 -32.17 2.69
N ALA A 257 -13.49 -32.38 3.18
CA ALA A 257 -12.62 -33.44 2.70
C ALA A 257 -13.27 -34.84 2.81
N GLU A 258 -14.03 -35.06 3.88
CA GLU A 258 -14.71 -36.34 4.12
C GLU A 258 -16.01 -36.51 3.33
N ASN A 259 -16.74 -35.43 3.03
CA ASN A 259 -18.14 -35.56 2.62
C ASN A 259 -18.52 -34.83 1.32
N GLU A 260 -17.62 -33.99 0.75
CA GLU A 260 -17.88 -33.25 -0.49
C GLU A 260 -16.95 -33.73 -1.63
N PRO A 261 -17.26 -34.88 -2.28
CA PRO A 261 -16.39 -35.43 -3.31
C PRO A 261 -16.27 -34.46 -4.50
N GLY A 262 -15.04 -34.14 -4.88
CA GLY A 262 -14.75 -33.22 -5.98
C GLY A 262 -14.57 -31.77 -5.56
N MET A 263 -14.64 -31.46 -4.26
CA MET A 263 -14.33 -30.16 -3.70
C MET A 263 -13.10 -30.30 -2.79
N GLU A 264 -12.04 -29.53 -3.02
CA GLU A 264 -10.93 -29.40 -2.08
C GLU A 264 -11.36 -28.49 -0.91
N ALA A 265 -10.91 -28.79 0.28
CA ALA A 265 -11.26 -27.99 1.46
C ALA A 265 -10.58 -26.62 1.40
N ILE A 266 -9.31 -26.57 0.98
CA ILE A 266 -8.47 -25.37 1.00
C ILE A 266 -7.97 -25.07 -0.42
N GLY A 267 -8.33 -23.89 -0.91
CA GLY A 267 -8.00 -23.46 -2.27
C GLY A 267 -6.63 -22.79 -2.40
N ASP A 268 -6.10 -22.24 -1.31
CA ASP A 268 -4.79 -21.60 -1.30
C ASP A 268 -4.03 -21.95 -0.01
N VAL A 269 -3.08 -22.87 -0.16
CA VAL A 269 -2.29 -23.40 0.95
C VAL A 269 -1.24 -22.42 1.43
N THR A 270 -0.80 -21.50 0.55
CA THR A 270 0.33 -20.60 0.82
C THR A 270 0.03 -19.52 1.87
N TYR A 271 -1.25 -19.30 2.20
CA TYR A 271 -1.64 -18.34 3.25
C TYR A 271 -1.92 -18.98 4.62
N LEU A 272 -1.80 -20.30 4.73
CA LEU A 272 -2.08 -20.99 6.00
C LEU A 272 -1.05 -20.70 7.08
N ASP A 273 0.21 -20.55 6.70
CA ASP A 273 1.29 -20.18 7.63
C ASP A 273 1.03 -18.82 8.28
N ASP A 274 0.65 -17.83 7.49
CA ASP A 274 0.36 -16.47 7.98
C ASP A 274 -0.91 -16.48 8.85
N MET A 275 -2.02 -17.03 8.35
CA MET A 275 -3.31 -17.02 9.04
C MET A 275 -3.32 -17.84 10.34
N LEU A 276 -2.70 -19.03 10.35
CA LEU A 276 -2.81 -19.99 11.45
C LEU A 276 -1.59 -20.00 12.38
N TYR A 277 -0.43 -19.46 11.97
CA TYR A 277 0.82 -19.56 12.72
C TYR A 277 1.54 -18.25 12.93
N GLN A 278 1.88 -17.48 11.87
CA GLN A 278 2.62 -16.24 12.01
C GLN A 278 1.80 -15.18 12.74
N ASN A 279 0.60 -14.87 12.26
CA ASN A 279 -0.30 -13.91 12.91
C ASN A 279 -0.63 -14.30 14.36
N PRO A 280 -1.09 -15.55 14.66
CA PRO A 280 -1.34 -15.97 16.05
C PRO A 280 -0.11 -15.92 16.95
N SER A 281 1.10 -16.12 16.43
CA SER A 281 2.34 -15.95 17.20
C SER A 281 2.70 -14.48 17.45
N GLY A 282 2.00 -13.55 16.78
CA GLY A 282 2.29 -12.12 16.81
C GLY A 282 3.52 -11.72 16.00
N LEU A 283 4.01 -12.59 15.11
CA LEU A 283 5.11 -12.26 14.20
C LEU A 283 4.61 -11.31 13.12
N LEU A 284 5.18 -10.11 13.06
CA LEU A 284 4.89 -9.12 12.03
C LEU A 284 6.03 -9.08 11.02
N PRO A 285 5.76 -9.31 9.72
CA PRO A 285 6.78 -9.34 8.70
C PRO A 285 7.48 -7.98 8.58
N MET A 286 8.80 -7.99 8.47
CA MET A 286 9.63 -6.81 8.30
C MET A 286 10.52 -6.93 7.05
N ILE A 287 11.01 -8.13 6.76
CA ILE A 287 11.85 -8.39 5.59
C ILE A 287 10.98 -9.04 4.53
N THR A 288 10.41 -8.22 3.64
CA THR A 288 9.51 -8.69 2.58
C THR A 288 10.10 -9.85 1.80
N GLY A 289 9.36 -10.95 1.73
CA GLY A 289 9.71 -12.16 0.98
C GLY A 289 10.68 -13.09 1.68
N LEU A 290 10.93 -12.92 2.99
CA LEU A 290 11.79 -13.82 3.77
C LEU A 290 11.13 -14.36 5.06
N ASP A 291 9.82 -14.19 5.26
CA ASP A 291 9.07 -14.61 6.45
C ASP A 291 9.85 -14.35 7.74
N SER A 292 10.41 -13.15 7.80
CA SER A 292 11.24 -12.68 8.90
C SER A 292 10.75 -11.33 9.38
N GLY A 293 10.66 -11.18 10.70
CA GLY A 293 10.08 -10.00 11.31
C GLY A 293 10.29 -9.97 12.82
N TYR A 294 9.51 -9.17 13.49
CA TYR A 294 9.55 -9.01 14.94
C TYR A 294 8.23 -9.48 15.58
N HIS A 295 8.32 -9.95 16.82
CA HIS A 295 7.11 -10.27 17.58
C HIS A 295 6.51 -9.01 18.18
N LEU A 296 5.22 -8.77 17.91
CA LEU A 296 4.52 -7.55 18.34
C LEU A 296 4.55 -7.35 19.85
N GLN A 297 4.33 -8.42 20.64
CA GLN A 297 4.34 -8.33 22.10
C GLN A 297 5.74 -7.96 22.65
N ASP A 298 6.80 -8.49 22.02
CA ASP A 298 8.17 -8.14 22.39
C ASP A 298 8.47 -6.68 22.05
N ALA A 299 8.03 -6.20 20.89
CA ALA A 299 8.20 -4.81 20.49
C ALA A 299 7.43 -3.85 21.40
N LEU A 300 6.23 -4.20 21.85
CA LEU A 300 5.47 -3.45 22.86
C LEU A 300 6.16 -3.43 24.23
N ALA A 301 6.92 -4.48 24.55
CA ALA A 301 7.75 -4.55 25.76
C ALA A 301 9.11 -3.85 25.62
N GLY A 302 9.44 -3.30 24.43
CA GLY A 302 10.70 -2.63 24.14
C GLY A 302 11.83 -3.55 23.67
N ASN A 303 11.54 -4.80 23.36
CA ASN A 303 12.46 -5.73 22.70
C ASN A 303 12.13 -5.76 21.19
N TYR A 304 13.10 -5.37 20.38
CA TYR A 304 12.94 -5.17 18.94
C TYR A 304 13.73 -6.19 18.11
N GLU A 305 13.89 -7.40 18.63
CA GLU A 305 14.61 -8.47 17.93
C GLU A 305 13.84 -8.95 16.70
N VAL A 306 14.54 -9.02 15.57
CA VAL A 306 14.05 -9.56 14.32
C VAL A 306 14.48 -11.01 14.19
N THR A 307 13.51 -11.88 13.96
CA THR A 307 13.69 -13.34 13.88
C THR A 307 13.13 -13.88 12.55
N SER A 308 13.41 -15.15 12.25
CA SER A 308 12.84 -15.83 11.08
C SER A 308 11.82 -16.87 11.54
N PHE A 309 10.62 -16.84 10.93
CA PHE A 309 9.61 -17.87 11.12
C PHE A 309 10.15 -19.27 10.76
N MET A 310 10.84 -19.38 9.63
CA MET A 310 11.37 -20.65 9.12
C MET A 310 12.42 -21.31 10.03
N LEU A 311 13.13 -20.50 10.84
CA LEU A 311 14.10 -21.03 11.80
C LEU A 311 13.46 -21.37 13.17
N SER A 312 12.20 -21.02 13.39
CA SER A 312 11.51 -21.20 14.67
C SER A 312 10.95 -22.62 14.85
N ASP A 313 10.69 -23.01 16.09
CA ASP A 313 10.00 -24.27 16.39
C ASP A 313 8.54 -24.24 15.89
N VAL A 314 7.93 -23.07 15.85
CA VAL A 314 6.56 -22.87 15.29
C VAL A 314 6.50 -23.29 13.82
N TYR A 315 7.56 -23.07 13.04
CA TYR A 315 7.62 -23.53 11.65
C TYR A 315 7.67 -25.06 11.53
N MET A 316 8.39 -25.73 12.43
CA MET A 316 8.38 -27.20 12.49
C MET A 316 6.98 -27.74 12.76
N ASP A 317 6.26 -27.15 13.72
CA ASP A 317 4.89 -27.55 14.04
C ASP A 317 3.93 -27.27 12.87
N TYR A 318 4.10 -26.14 12.20
CA TYR A 318 3.38 -25.83 10.97
C TYR A 318 3.61 -26.89 9.89
N CYS A 319 4.85 -27.23 9.55
CA CYS A 319 5.14 -28.22 8.51
C CYS A 319 4.58 -29.62 8.85
N LYS A 320 4.62 -30.04 10.14
CA LYS A 320 3.99 -31.28 10.60
C LYS A 320 2.46 -31.24 10.38
N LYS A 321 1.84 -30.11 10.67
CA LYS A 321 0.40 -29.95 10.47
C LYS A 321 0.02 -29.94 9.00
N MET A 322 0.82 -29.30 8.14
CA MET A 322 0.62 -29.33 6.69
C MET A 322 0.75 -30.76 6.14
N ARG A 323 1.72 -31.53 6.66
CA ARG A 323 1.84 -32.96 6.30
C ARG A 323 0.59 -33.75 6.67
N GLN A 324 0.05 -33.54 7.86
CA GLN A 324 -1.19 -34.16 8.31
C GLN A 324 -2.35 -33.80 7.37
N TYR A 325 -2.57 -32.50 7.10
CA TYR A 325 -3.65 -32.03 6.25
C TYR A 325 -3.56 -32.58 4.81
N TYR A 326 -2.36 -32.63 4.25
CA TYR A 326 -2.15 -33.23 2.94
C TYR A 326 -2.48 -34.74 2.94
N GLN A 327 -2.03 -35.49 3.96
CA GLN A 327 -2.33 -36.91 4.12
C GLN A 327 -3.83 -37.18 4.29
N ASP A 328 -4.53 -36.27 4.95
CA ASP A 328 -5.96 -36.34 5.20
C ASP A 328 -6.80 -35.81 4.00
N GLY A 329 -6.14 -35.33 2.93
CA GLY A 329 -6.78 -34.98 1.67
C GLY A 329 -7.48 -33.61 1.66
N LEU A 330 -7.03 -32.63 2.48
CA LEU A 330 -7.60 -31.30 2.46
C LEU A 330 -7.31 -30.55 1.16
N TRP A 331 -6.28 -30.95 0.44
CA TRP A 331 -5.95 -30.56 -0.94
C TRP A 331 -5.26 -31.70 -1.68
N SER A 332 -5.24 -31.63 -3.02
CA SER A 332 -4.67 -32.65 -3.88
C SER A 332 -3.15 -32.49 -4.07
N ALA A 333 -2.53 -33.53 -4.64
CA ALA A 333 -1.11 -33.48 -5.03
C ALA A 333 -0.82 -32.43 -6.12
N ASP A 334 -1.81 -32.02 -6.87
CA ASP A 334 -1.68 -31.05 -7.94
C ASP A 334 -1.64 -29.60 -7.43
N ALA A 335 -2.00 -29.35 -6.16
CA ALA A 335 -2.09 -28.01 -5.58
C ALA A 335 -0.81 -27.18 -5.70
N ILE A 336 0.38 -27.81 -5.62
CA ILE A 336 1.66 -27.11 -5.79
C ILE A 336 1.92 -26.63 -7.23
N ALA A 337 1.28 -27.26 -8.22
CA ALA A 337 1.43 -26.92 -9.64
C ALA A 337 0.21 -26.18 -10.21
N ASP A 338 -0.80 -25.98 -9.38
CA ASP A 338 -2.05 -25.32 -9.79
C ASP A 338 -1.80 -23.83 -10.09
N THR A 339 -2.33 -23.36 -11.19
CA THR A 339 -2.22 -21.96 -11.64
C THR A 339 -3.55 -21.23 -11.62
N ILE A 340 -4.63 -21.94 -11.26
CA ILE A 340 -5.97 -21.34 -11.11
C ILE A 340 -6.07 -20.74 -9.72
N ASP A 341 -6.34 -19.44 -9.63
CA ASP A 341 -6.48 -18.77 -8.35
C ASP A 341 -7.66 -19.30 -7.52
N SER A 342 -7.54 -19.24 -6.20
CA SER A 342 -8.52 -19.78 -5.26
C SER A 342 -9.89 -19.12 -5.37
N GLN A 343 -9.97 -17.84 -5.76
CA GLN A 343 -11.23 -17.13 -5.94
C GLN A 343 -12.03 -17.69 -7.13
N THR A 344 -11.34 -17.95 -8.25
CA THR A 344 -11.91 -18.61 -9.43
C THR A 344 -12.36 -20.03 -9.10
N LYS A 345 -11.54 -20.82 -8.39
CA LYS A 345 -11.94 -22.18 -7.94
C LYS A 345 -13.14 -22.14 -7.01
N PHE A 346 -13.18 -21.21 -6.08
CA PHE A 346 -14.29 -21.05 -5.14
C PHE A 346 -15.59 -20.68 -5.85
N SER A 347 -15.54 -19.71 -6.76
CA SER A 347 -16.73 -19.31 -7.56
C SER A 347 -17.30 -20.47 -8.39
N ASN A 348 -16.45 -21.40 -8.79
CA ASN A 348 -16.86 -22.62 -9.52
C ASN A 348 -17.22 -23.81 -8.59
N GLY A 349 -17.17 -23.64 -7.27
CA GLY A 349 -17.49 -24.69 -6.31
C GLY A 349 -16.44 -25.81 -6.23
N LEU A 350 -15.21 -25.57 -6.70
CA LEU A 350 -14.13 -26.55 -6.69
C LEU A 350 -13.33 -26.57 -5.37
N VAL A 351 -13.42 -25.47 -4.61
CA VAL A 351 -12.80 -25.37 -3.28
C VAL A 351 -13.81 -24.81 -2.28
N GLY A 352 -13.62 -25.14 -1.01
CA GLY A 352 -14.51 -24.73 0.09
C GLY A 352 -14.15 -23.40 0.72
N THR A 353 -12.95 -22.86 0.45
CA THR A 353 -12.43 -21.66 1.12
C THR A 353 -11.71 -20.72 0.16
N VAL A 354 -11.75 -19.41 0.50
CA VAL A 354 -10.79 -18.40 0.00
C VAL A 354 -10.13 -17.78 1.22
N ILE A 355 -8.80 -17.81 1.28
CA ILE A 355 -8.02 -17.12 2.31
C ILE A 355 -7.42 -15.88 1.69
N SER A 356 -7.69 -14.71 2.24
CA SER A 356 -7.19 -13.43 1.71
C SER A 356 -7.36 -12.29 2.71
N ASN A 357 -6.91 -11.07 2.34
CA ASN A 357 -7.23 -9.88 3.09
C ASN A 357 -8.73 -9.56 3.06
N MET A 358 -9.21 -8.80 4.04
CA MET A 358 -10.64 -8.53 4.23
C MET A 358 -11.30 -7.84 3.04
N SER A 359 -10.60 -6.94 2.36
CA SER A 359 -11.13 -6.23 1.18
C SER A 359 -11.41 -7.18 0.02
N THR A 360 -10.47 -8.10 -0.25
CA THR A 360 -10.66 -9.16 -1.26
C THR A 360 -11.81 -10.08 -0.90
N LEU A 361 -11.89 -10.54 0.36
CA LEU A 361 -12.99 -11.40 0.81
C LEU A 361 -14.35 -10.72 0.67
N ASN A 362 -14.45 -9.43 1.01
CA ASN A 362 -15.66 -8.63 0.80
C ASN A 362 -16.08 -8.59 -0.68
N SER A 363 -15.13 -8.34 -1.56
CA SER A 363 -15.37 -8.28 -3.01
C SER A 363 -15.84 -9.61 -3.58
N VAL A 364 -15.13 -10.71 -3.23
CA VAL A 364 -15.48 -12.07 -3.68
C VAL A 364 -16.86 -12.47 -3.14
N ALA A 365 -17.12 -12.24 -1.85
CA ALA A 365 -18.39 -12.56 -1.24
C ALA A 365 -19.56 -11.82 -1.90
N LYS A 366 -19.40 -10.54 -2.22
CA LYS A 366 -20.41 -9.73 -2.94
C LYS A 366 -20.70 -10.25 -4.34
N THR A 367 -19.67 -10.71 -5.04
CA THR A 367 -19.82 -11.22 -6.41
C THR A 367 -20.43 -12.60 -6.40
N VAL A 368 -19.86 -13.55 -5.67
CA VAL A 368 -20.27 -14.95 -5.67
C VAL A 368 -21.67 -15.12 -5.04
N SER A 369 -22.04 -14.33 -4.04
CA SER A 369 -23.39 -14.41 -3.44
C SER A 369 -24.52 -13.99 -4.38
N LYS A 370 -24.24 -13.23 -5.44
CA LYS A 370 -25.24 -12.90 -6.48
C LYS A 370 -25.51 -14.10 -7.39
N GLU A 371 -24.47 -14.88 -7.68
CA GLU A 371 -24.56 -16.08 -8.51
C GLU A 371 -25.06 -17.30 -7.72
N HIS A 372 -24.64 -17.38 -6.44
CA HIS A 372 -24.92 -18.49 -5.53
C HIS A 372 -25.48 -18.01 -4.18
N PRO A 373 -26.67 -17.40 -4.14
CA PRO A 373 -27.28 -16.92 -2.89
C PRO A 373 -27.54 -18.05 -1.89
N GLU A 374 -27.75 -19.29 -2.37
CA GLU A 374 -27.97 -20.48 -1.56
C GLU A 374 -26.73 -20.92 -0.75
N TRP A 375 -25.53 -20.47 -1.13
CA TRP A 375 -24.29 -20.82 -0.39
C TRP A 375 -24.17 -20.11 0.96
N ASN A 376 -24.96 -19.08 1.21
CA ASN A 376 -24.99 -18.37 2.49
C ASN A 376 -23.58 -18.05 3.00
N LEU A 377 -22.75 -17.41 2.16
CA LEU A 377 -21.33 -17.19 2.40
C LEU A 377 -21.07 -16.47 3.75
N LYS A 378 -19.95 -16.75 4.37
CA LYS A 378 -19.50 -16.10 5.61
C LYS A 378 -18.05 -15.64 5.48
N ILE A 379 -17.78 -14.40 5.86
CA ILE A 379 -16.41 -13.90 6.08
C ILE A 379 -16.06 -14.17 7.54
N CYS A 380 -14.95 -14.85 7.80
CA CYS A 380 -14.51 -15.22 9.14
C CYS A 380 -13.12 -14.65 9.41
N TYR A 381 -12.91 -14.13 10.62
CA TYR A 381 -11.62 -13.70 11.12
C TYR A 381 -11.30 -14.48 12.40
N LEU A 382 -10.21 -15.27 12.38
CA LEU A 382 -9.92 -16.25 13.43
C LEU A 382 -9.13 -15.68 14.62
N ASN A 383 -8.59 -14.45 14.48
CA ASN A 383 -7.63 -13.86 15.42
C ASN A 383 -8.21 -12.63 16.14
N LYS A 384 -9.47 -12.71 16.60
CA LYS A 384 -10.27 -11.58 17.09
C LYS A 384 -9.67 -10.85 18.30
N ASP A 385 -8.90 -11.54 19.13
CA ASP A 385 -8.34 -11.00 20.39
C ASP A 385 -6.90 -10.47 20.21
N MET A 386 -6.37 -10.50 19.00
CA MET A 386 -5.00 -10.09 18.75
C MET A 386 -4.87 -8.58 18.59
N ALA A 387 -3.76 -8.03 19.12
CA ALA A 387 -3.35 -6.67 18.79
C ALA A 387 -3.02 -6.55 17.28
N THR A 388 -3.39 -5.44 16.68
CA THR A 388 -3.24 -5.19 15.25
C THR A 388 -2.40 -3.94 15.01
N VAL A 389 -1.73 -3.90 13.86
CA VAL A 389 -1.00 -2.73 13.37
C VAL A 389 -1.48 -2.35 11.97
N ASN A 390 -1.40 -1.08 11.62
CA ASN A 390 -1.71 -0.65 10.26
C ASN A 390 -0.76 -1.25 9.24
N THR A 391 -1.26 -1.48 8.03
CA THR A 391 -0.43 -1.76 6.86
C THR A 391 0.58 -0.63 6.66
N PRO A 392 1.84 -0.92 6.30
CA PRO A 392 2.78 0.12 5.93
C PRO A 392 2.24 1.00 4.78
N PHE A 393 2.40 2.31 4.89
CA PHE A 393 1.93 3.25 3.86
C PHE A 393 2.58 3.00 2.50
N THR A 394 3.79 2.46 2.46
CA THR A 394 4.48 2.04 1.24
C THR A 394 4.00 0.72 0.65
N GLY A 395 2.96 0.13 1.24
CA GLY A 395 2.26 -1.00 0.64
C GLY A 395 1.75 -0.71 -0.77
N ASN A 396 1.42 0.56 -1.07
CA ASN A 396 1.06 1.05 -2.39
C ASN A 396 1.46 2.52 -2.52
N GLY A 397 1.83 2.95 -3.72
CA GLY A 397 2.17 4.36 -3.95
C GLY A 397 2.60 4.68 -5.37
N THR A 398 2.99 5.91 -5.56
CA THR A 398 3.52 6.43 -6.83
C THR A 398 4.99 6.80 -6.68
N THR A 399 5.80 6.42 -7.67
CA THR A 399 7.21 6.77 -7.78
C THR A 399 7.46 7.64 -9.01
N LEU A 400 8.44 8.53 -8.94
CA LEU A 400 8.87 9.32 -10.10
C LEU A 400 10.02 8.61 -10.80
N ASN A 401 9.94 8.46 -12.13
CA ASN A 401 11.06 7.92 -12.89
C ASN A 401 12.29 8.85 -12.76
N ARG A 402 13.46 8.28 -12.61
CA ARG A 402 14.72 9.04 -12.60
C ARG A 402 14.89 9.94 -13.83
N LEU A 403 14.33 9.54 -14.97
CA LEU A 403 14.36 10.24 -16.25
C LEU A 403 13.06 10.99 -16.55
N ALA A 404 12.20 11.23 -15.57
CA ALA A 404 10.98 11.99 -15.75
C ALA A 404 11.28 13.38 -16.34
N GLU A 405 10.55 13.75 -17.37
CA GLU A 405 10.70 15.06 -18.02
C GLU A 405 9.90 16.15 -17.30
N ASN A 406 8.80 15.76 -16.61
CA ASN A 406 7.91 16.69 -15.94
C ASN A 406 7.60 16.25 -14.48
N PRO A 407 8.61 16.03 -13.63
CA PRO A 407 8.42 15.43 -12.31
C PRO A 407 7.56 16.29 -11.38
N GLU A 408 7.68 17.63 -11.41
CA GLU A 408 6.88 18.53 -10.59
C GLU A 408 5.40 18.47 -11.01
N ARG A 409 5.12 18.35 -12.30
CA ARG A 409 3.75 18.20 -12.80
C ARG A 409 3.17 16.85 -12.44
N ALA A 410 3.97 15.77 -12.47
CA ALA A 410 3.56 14.45 -12.02
C ALA A 410 3.23 14.44 -10.51
N MET A 411 3.98 15.19 -9.69
CA MET A 411 3.66 15.39 -8.27
C MET A 411 2.35 16.14 -8.07
N MET A 412 2.09 17.21 -8.83
CA MET A 412 0.83 17.96 -8.75
C MET A 412 -0.37 17.07 -9.15
N VAL A 413 -0.22 16.24 -10.17
CA VAL A 413 -1.25 15.26 -10.58
C VAL A 413 -1.49 14.23 -9.48
N THR A 414 -0.42 13.66 -8.91
CA THR A 414 -0.53 12.71 -7.81
C THR A 414 -1.18 13.34 -6.57
N ASN A 415 -0.91 14.63 -6.30
CA ASN A 415 -1.58 15.37 -5.23
C ASN A 415 -3.10 15.45 -5.40
N LEU A 416 -3.57 15.65 -6.65
CA LEU A 416 -5.00 15.64 -6.97
C LEU A 416 -5.56 14.20 -6.89
N PHE A 417 -4.90 13.23 -7.50
CA PHE A 417 -5.37 11.83 -7.52
C PHE A 417 -5.54 11.24 -6.12
N TYR A 418 -4.62 11.58 -5.21
CA TYR A 418 -4.64 11.04 -3.86
C TYR A 418 -5.40 11.90 -2.87
N GLY A 419 -5.26 13.23 -2.93
CA GLY A 419 -5.71 14.13 -1.88
C GLY A 419 -6.98 14.93 -2.18
N ASP A 420 -7.40 15.04 -3.44
CA ASP A 420 -8.60 15.78 -3.83
C ASP A 420 -9.79 14.84 -4.01
N PRO A 421 -10.91 15.05 -3.31
CA PRO A 421 -12.06 14.15 -3.40
C PRO A 421 -12.68 14.04 -4.79
N GLU A 422 -12.65 15.10 -5.59
CA GLU A 422 -13.28 15.08 -6.93
C GLU A 422 -12.52 14.15 -7.87
N TYR A 423 -11.18 14.25 -7.88
CA TYR A 423 -10.32 13.35 -8.65
C TYR A 423 -10.28 11.95 -8.07
N ASN A 424 -10.17 11.82 -6.76
CA ASN A 424 -10.07 10.53 -6.09
C ASN A 424 -11.33 9.69 -6.27
N HIS A 425 -12.53 10.30 -6.13
CA HIS A 425 -13.79 9.59 -6.31
C HIS A 425 -14.00 9.18 -7.77
N LEU A 426 -13.62 10.01 -8.75
CA LEU A 426 -13.63 9.60 -10.16
C LEU A 426 -12.76 8.36 -10.39
N LEU A 427 -11.54 8.35 -9.83
CA LEU A 427 -10.58 7.25 -9.98
C LEU A 427 -11.03 5.98 -9.26
N GLN A 428 -11.72 6.09 -8.12
CA GLN A 428 -12.13 4.94 -7.34
C GLN A 428 -13.53 4.43 -7.70
N TYR A 429 -14.48 5.34 -7.95
CA TYR A 429 -15.90 5.00 -8.04
C TYR A 429 -16.52 5.33 -9.40
N GLY A 430 -15.82 6.09 -10.25
CA GLY A 430 -16.35 6.56 -11.53
C GLY A 430 -17.18 7.84 -11.42
N ILE A 431 -18.16 7.99 -12.28
CA ILE A 431 -18.98 9.21 -12.41
C ILE A 431 -20.19 9.13 -11.48
N GLU A 432 -20.33 10.09 -10.56
CA GLU A 432 -21.50 10.23 -9.70
C GLU A 432 -22.78 10.44 -10.54
N GLY A 433 -23.85 9.75 -10.18
CA GLY A 433 -25.10 9.72 -10.92
C GLY A 433 -25.14 8.74 -12.11
N LEU A 434 -23.99 8.15 -12.49
CA LEU A 434 -23.89 7.10 -13.51
C LEU A 434 -23.41 5.77 -12.93
N ASN A 435 -22.28 5.78 -12.21
CA ASN A 435 -21.67 4.59 -11.63
C ASN A 435 -22.04 4.40 -10.15
N TYR A 436 -22.23 5.49 -9.44
CA TYR A 436 -22.60 5.51 -8.02
C TYR A 436 -23.40 6.76 -7.67
N GLU A 437 -24.03 6.72 -6.50
CA GLU A 437 -24.60 7.89 -5.85
C GLU A 437 -24.24 7.93 -4.37
N VAL A 438 -24.34 9.09 -3.73
CA VAL A 438 -24.16 9.24 -2.29
C VAL A 438 -25.52 9.40 -1.64
N ASN A 439 -25.89 8.47 -0.76
CA ASN A 439 -27.19 8.49 -0.06
C ASN A 439 -27.25 9.56 1.05
N GLY A 440 -28.43 9.69 1.68
CA GLY A 440 -28.67 10.68 2.74
C GLY A 440 -27.78 10.54 3.98
N ASP A 441 -27.17 9.37 4.20
CA ASP A 441 -26.23 9.08 5.29
C ASP A 441 -24.77 9.32 4.89
N GLY A 442 -24.53 9.79 3.68
CA GLY A 442 -23.19 10.05 3.14
C GLY A 442 -22.42 8.79 2.74
N LYS A 443 -23.14 7.68 2.49
CA LYS A 443 -22.55 6.43 2.04
C LYS A 443 -22.70 6.26 0.53
N MET A 444 -21.69 5.67 -0.10
CA MET A 444 -21.68 5.34 -1.51
C MET A 444 -22.60 4.13 -1.77
N VAL A 445 -23.44 4.28 -2.78
CA VAL A 445 -24.29 3.24 -3.34
C VAL A 445 -23.89 3.02 -4.78
N THR A 446 -23.42 1.83 -5.11
CA THR A 446 -23.15 1.47 -6.51
C THR A 446 -24.46 1.38 -7.27
N LEU A 447 -24.55 2.05 -8.41
CA LEU A 447 -25.73 1.98 -9.26
C LEU A 447 -25.71 0.70 -10.10
N ASP A 448 -26.87 0.06 -10.22
CA ASP A 448 -27.05 -1.10 -11.12
C ASP A 448 -27.24 -0.56 -12.53
N THR A 449 -26.17 -0.59 -13.30
CA THR A 449 -26.11 -0.08 -14.67
C THR A 449 -25.87 -1.22 -15.66
N ASP A 450 -26.12 -0.95 -16.93
CA ASP A 450 -25.76 -1.91 -17.99
C ASP A 450 -24.22 -2.07 -18.08
N GLU A 451 -23.78 -3.13 -18.77
CA GLU A 451 -22.35 -3.44 -18.89
C GLU A 451 -21.52 -2.28 -19.46
N ALA A 452 -22.09 -1.48 -20.37
CA ALA A 452 -21.38 -0.36 -21.00
C ALA A 452 -21.13 0.80 -20.02
N ASN A 453 -21.95 0.93 -18.99
CA ASN A 453 -21.88 1.98 -17.98
C ASN A 453 -21.30 1.51 -16.63
N THR A 454 -20.90 0.26 -16.54
CA THR A 454 -20.20 -0.24 -15.35
C THR A 454 -18.80 0.35 -15.27
N TYR A 455 -18.37 0.82 -14.10
CA TYR A 455 -17.01 1.30 -13.89
C TYR A 455 -16.17 0.31 -13.06
N THR A 456 -15.01 -0.01 -13.60
CA THR A 456 -13.97 -0.76 -12.89
C THR A 456 -12.65 0.00 -13.02
N PRO A 457 -12.00 0.38 -11.93
CA PRO A 457 -10.73 1.16 -11.98
C PRO A 457 -9.50 0.35 -12.42
N GLY A 458 -9.59 -0.98 -12.49
CA GLY A 458 -8.49 -1.88 -12.80
C GLY A 458 -7.53 -2.10 -11.62
N CYS A 459 -7.08 -1.02 -10.99
CA CYS A 459 -6.18 -1.03 -9.83
C CYS A 459 -6.66 0.01 -8.81
N ASN A 460 -7.75 -0.29 -8.10
CA ASN A 460 -8.36 0.67 -7.17
C ASN A 460 -7.49 0.95 -5.94
N TRP A 461 -6.73 -0.03 -5.45
CA TRP A 461 -5.83 0.15 -4.29
C TRP A 461 -4.71 1.17 -4.53
N ASN A 462 -4.42 1.52 -5.79
CA ASN A 462 -3.49 2.59 -6.13
C ASN A 462 -4.04 3.99 -5.80
N TYR A 463 -5.34 4.13 -5.68
CA TYR A 463 -5.99 5.42 -5.41
C TYR A 463 -6.69 5.43 -4.05
N THR A 464 -6.49 4.40 -3.20
CA THR A 464 -7.15 4.31 -1.90
C THR A 464 -6.82 5.54 -1.04
N ASN A 465 -7.87 6.21 -0.57
CA ASN A 465 -7.76 7.26 0.44
C ASN A 465 -8.84 7.04 1.51
N THR A 466 -8.42 6.57 2.68
CA THR A 466 -9.33 6.26 3.80
C THR A 466 -9.80 7.51 4.56
N VAL A 467 -9.24 8.69 4.27
CA VAL A 467 -9.65 9.97 4.90
C VAL A 467 -10.85 10.60 4.16
N ILE A 468 -10.81 10.57 2.82
CA ILE A 468 -11.85 11.18 1.97
C ILE A 468 -12.71 10.14 1.24
N GLY A 469 -12.34 8.86 1.28
CA GLY A 469 -13.09 7.78 0.66
C GLY A 469 -14.52 7.68 1.18
N LEU A 470 -15.41 7.22 0.34
CA LEU A 470 -16.83 7.06 0.66
C LEU A 470 -17.05 5.67 1.27
N PRO A 471 -17.62 5.56 2.48
CA PRO A 471 -18.00 4.27 3.02
C PRO A 471 -19.11 3.67 2.15
N ALA A 472 -18.97 2.40 1.75
CA ALA A 472 -19.98 1.70 0.95
C ALA A 472 -21.19 1.27 1.81
N VAL A 473 -22.38 1.26 1.23
CA VAL A 473 -23.58 0.72 1.90
C VAL A 473 -23.68 -0.80 1.77
N ASP A 474 -23.01 -1.38 0.78
CA ASP A 474 -23.20 -2.74 0.30
C ASP A 474 -22.03 -3.69 0.68
N ASN A 475 -21.31 -3.39 1.77
CA ASN A 475 -20.36 -4.35 2.29
C ASN A 475 -21.06 -5.67 2.63
N TYR A 476 -20.36 -6.77 2.34
CA TYR A 476 -20.91 -8.09 2.66
C TYR A 476 -21.11 -8.25 4.18
N PRO A 477 -22.18 -8.90 4.63
CA PRO A 477 -22.47 -9.08 6.05
C PRO A 477 -21.27 -9.64 6.83
N GLY A 478 -20.92 -9.00 7.95
CA GLY A 478 -19.79 -9.35 8.80
C GLY A 478 -18.48 -8.63 8.49
N TYR A 479 -18.36 -7.98 7.32
CA TYR A 479 -17.13 -7.23 6.97
C TYR A 479 -16.90 -6.05 7.92
N ASP A 480 -17.92 -5.20 8.11
CA ASP A 480 -17.79 -4.01 8.97
C ASP A 480 -17.50 -4.39 10.43
N ASP A 481 -18.12 -5.47 10.95
CA ASP A 481 -17.87 -5.98 12.30
C ASP A 481 -16.40 -6.42 12.48
N ILE A 482 -15.82 -7.05 11.46
CA ILE A 482 -14.40 -7.44 11.48
C ILE A 482 -13.50 -6.21 11.45
N MET A 483 -13.82 -5.22 10.63
CA MET A 483 -13.06 -3.97 10.58
C MET A 483 -13.11 -3.22 11.92
N ASP A 484 -14.24 -3.25 12.60
CA ASP A 484 -14.38 -2.68 13.96
C ASP A 484 -13.51 -3.44 14.97
N ILE A 485 -13.42 -4.77 14.90
CA ILE A 485 -12.51 -5.58 15.72
C ILE A 485 -11.06 -5.18 15.48
N LEU A 486 -10.63 -5.10 14.22
CA LEU A 486 -9.26 -4.71 13.86
C LEU A 486 -8.92 -3.31 14.39
N ASN A 487 -9.86 -2.36 14.27
CA ASN A 487 -9.70 -1.00 14.78
C ASN A 487 -9.64 -0.95 16.31
N ALA A 488 -10.43 -1.77 17.00
CA ALA A 488 -10.48 -1.79 18.46
C ALA A 488 -9.19 -2.32 19.10
N HIS A 489 -8.44 -3.17 18.40
CA HIS A 489 -7.21 -3.79 18.87
C HIS A 489 -5.94 -3.13 18.31
N ARG A 490 -6.08 -1.98 17.63
CA ARG A 490 -4.96 -1.28 17.01
C ARG A 490 -3.95 -0.77 18.04
N VAL A 491 -2.69 -1.04 17.78
CA VAL A 491 -1.54 -0.51 18.52
C VAL A 491 -0.53 0.10 17.57
N GLU A 492 0.38 0.90 18.08
CA GLU A 492 1.49 1.49 17.33
C GLU A 492 2.82 1.04 17.94
N VAL A 493 3.77 0.72 17.08
CA VAL A 493 5.13 0.37 17.50
C VAL A 493 6.16 1.14 16.67
N PRO A 494 7.30 1.53 17.26
CA PRO A 494 8.33 2.31 16.54
C PRO A 494 8.82 1.65 15.26
N LEU A 495 8.89 0.32 15.22
CA LEU A 495 9.36 -0.45 14.07
C LEU A 495 8.50 -0.32 12.81
N GLN A 496 7.27 0.17 12.92
CA GLN A 496 6.47 0.49 11.74
C GLN A 496 7.11 1.57 10.85
N ALA A 497 7.98 2.42 11.41
CA ALA A 497 8.73 3.45 10.69
C ALA A 497 10.08 2.95 10.14
N PHE A 498 10.48 1.72 10.45
CA PHE A 498 11.76 1.16 10.02
C PHE A 498 11.66 0.56 8.61
N THR A 499 12.72 0.78 7.81
CA THR A 499 12.90 0.11 6.51
C THR A 499 14.34 -0.38 6.42
N LEU A 500 14.52 -1.68 6.14
CA LEU A 500 15.84 -2.28 5.99
C LEU A 500 16.58 -1.76 4.74
N ASP A 501 17.75 -1.19 4.91
CA ASP A 501 18.72 -1.00 3.82
C ASP A 501 19.36 -2.34 3.47
N ARG A 502 19.00 -2.87 2.29
CA ARG A 502 19.43 -4.19 1.81
C ARG A 502 20.82 -4.20 1.13
N THR A 503 21.50 -3.05 1.05
CA THR A 503 22.75 -2.91 0.28
C THR A 503 23.80 -3.95 0.67
N ASN A 504 23.97 -4.21 1.97
CA ASN A 504 24.99 -5.12 2.49
C ASN A 504 24.62 -6.62 2.43
N VAL A 505 23.35 -6.94 2.20
CA VAL A 505 22.81 -8.33 2.27
C VAL A 505 21.99 -8.72 1.02
N LYS A 506 22.15 -7.97 -0.06
CA LYS A 506 21.38 -8.17 -1.29
C LYS A 506 21.57 -9.56 -1.90
N THR A 507 22.79 -10.06 -1.87
CA THR A 507 23.16 -11.38 -2.43
C THR A 507 22.54 -12.50 -1.58
N GLU A 508 22.64 -12.37 -0.26
CA GLU A 508 22.09 -13.32 0.70
C GLU A 508 20.56 -13.39 0.57
N ILE A 509 19.87 -12.25 0.50
CA ILE A 509 18.41 -12.19 0.28
C ILE A 509 18.02 -12.94 -1.01
N ALA A 510 18.74 -12.74 -2.12
CA ALA A 510 18.45 -13.45 -3.37
C ALA A 510 18.67 -14.96 -3.26
N ASN A 511 19.76 -15.38 -2.59
CA ASN A 511 20.06 -16.80 -2.37
C ASN A 511 18.99 -17.46 -1.46
N ILE A 512 18.58 -16.78 -0.38
CA ILE A 512 17.54 -17.27 0.53
C ILE A 512 16.21 -17.44 -0.23
N SER A 513 15.81 -16.45 -1.04
CA SER A 513 14.59 -16.53 -1.83
C SER A 513 14.60 -17.73 -2.81
N ALA A 514 15.77 -18.08 -3.37
CA ALA A 514 15.92 -19.26 -4.21
C ALA A 514 15.73 -20.56 -3.40
N VAL A 515 16.36 -20.66 -2.23
CA VAL A 515 16.22 -21.80 -1.31
C VAL A 515 14.76 -21.96 -0.86
N MET A 516 14.06 -20.87 -0.53
CA MET A 516 12.64 -20.92 -0.16
C MET A 516 11.79 -21.51 -1.30
N LYS A 517 12.02 -21.06 -2.52
CA LYS A 517 11.29 -21.54 -3.69
C LYS A 517 11.54 -23.04 -3.95
N GLU A 518 12.77 -23.51 -3.77
CA GLU A 518 13.14 -24.93 -3.96
C GLU A 518 12.49 -25.82 -2.89
N ASN A 519 12.23 -25.30 -1.70
CA ASN A 519 11.65 -26.03 -0.57
C ASN A 519 10.13 -25.80 -0.40
N SER A 520 9.43 -25.23 -1.38
CA SER A 520 7.99 -24.95 -1.31
C SER A 520 7.11 -26.17 -0.99
N ALA A 521 7.57 -27.39 -1.33
CA ALA A 521 6.88 -28.64 -0.98
C ALA A 521 6.64 -28.82 0.52
N LEU A 522 7.43 -28.17 1.41
CA LEU A 522 7.21 -28.15 2.84
C LEU A 522 5.89 -27.48 3.21
N GLN A 523 5.57 -26.36 2.57
CA GLN A 523 4.31 -25.61 2.79
C GLN A 523 3.09 -26.46 2.40
N TYR A 524 3.23 -27.31 1.39
CA TYR A 524 2.16 -28.20 0.92
C TYR A 524 2.11 -29.55 1.67
N GLY A 525 2.99 -29.77 2.65
CA GLY A 525 3.05 -31.03 3.41
C GLY A 525 3.46 -32.24 2.57
N MET A 526 4.11 -32.05 1.42
CA MET A 526 4.44 -33.11 0.46
C MET A 526 5.76 -33.84 0.76
N MET A 527 6.39 -33.56 1.89
CA MET A 527 7.62 -34.23 2.35
C MET A 527 7.29 -35.43 3.24
N GLU A 528 7.93 -36.60 2.99
CA GLU A 528 7.67 -37.81 3.78
C GLU A 528 8.24 -37.70 5.19
N ASP A 529 9.49 -37.26 5.34
CA ASP A 529 10.17 -37.02 6.61
C ASP A 529 10.27 -35.51 6.85
N VAL A 530 9.26 -34.97 7.50
CA VAL A 530 9.16 -33.54 7.74
C VAL A 530 10.28 -33.03 8.63
N GLU A 531 10.65 -33.76 9.67
CA GLU A 531 11.70 -33.33 10.58
C GLU A 531 13.04 -33.23 9.89
N ALA A 532 13.42 -34.27 9.12
CA ALA A 532 14.65 -34.24 8.34
C ALA A 532 14.64 -33.15 7.27
N ALA A 533 13.50 -32.95 6.59
CA ALA A 533 13.36 -31.94 5.54
C ALA A 533 13.45 -30.51 6.12
N VAL A 534 12.81 -30.23 7.25
CA VAL A 534 12.88 -28.90 7.91
C VAL A 534 14.30 -28.63 8.41
N GLU A 535 14.97 -29.62 8.99
CA GLU A 535 16.36 -29.44 9.46
C GLU A 535 17.32 -29.21 8.28
N GLN A 536 17.14 -29.90 7.17
CA GLN A 536 17.89 -29.65 5.94
C GLN A 536 17.61 -28.23 5.42
N TYR A 537 16.36 -27.84 5.33
CA TYR A 537 15.95 -26.50 4.88
C TYR A 537 16.57 -25.40 5.74
N ARG A 538 16.58 -25.54 7.08
CA ARG A 538 17.25 -24.59 7.98
C ARG A 538 18.75 -24.50 7.71
N GLN A 539 19.42 -25.60 7.41
CA GLN A 539 20.84 -25.62 7.05
C GLN A 539 21.08 -24.91 5.70
N GLU A 540 20.21 -25.12 4.71
CA GLU A 540 20.27 -24.45 3.43
C GLU A 540 20.04 -22.95 3.57
N LEU A 541 19.05 -22.51 4.35
CA LEU A 541 18.80 -21.09 4.65
C LEU A 541 20.02 -20.44 5.32
N ASN A 542 20.62 -21.09 6.31
CA ASN A 542 21.80 -20.57 6.98
C ASN A 542 23.01 -20.53 6.02
N THR A 543 23.17 -21.51 5.14
CA THR A 543 24.21 -21.51 4.11
C THR A 543 23.99 -20.41 3.08
N ALA A 544 22.73 -20.11 2.74
CA ALA A 544 22.35 -19.00 1.87
C ALA A 544 22.56 -17.62 2.49
N GLY A 545 22.77 -17.55 3.82
CA GLY A 545 23.10 -16.30 4.53
C GLY A 545 21.99 -15.76 5.41
N MET A 546 20.99 -16.56 5.82
CA MET A 546 19.88 -16.09 6.66
C MET A 546 20.35 -15.39 7.93
N GLN A 547 21.31 -15.98 8.65
CA GLN A 547 21.83 -15.35 9.86
C GLN A 547 22.50 -13.99 9.57
N MET A 548 23.21 -13.83 8.44
CA MET A 548 23.81 -12.55 8.07
C MET A 548 22.75 -11.48 7.81
N VAL A 549 21.64 -11.86 7.18
CA VAL A 549 20.51 -10.93 6.93
C VAL A 549 19.86 -10.53 8.24
N LEU A 550 19.61 -11.46 9.16
CA LEU A 550 19.05 -11.17 10.48
C LEU A 550 19.98 -10.29 11.32
N ASP A 551 21.27 -10.58 11.34
CA ASP A 551 22.27 -9.79 12.08
C ASP A 551 22.35 -8.35 11.57
N GLU A 552 22.36 -8.15 10.24
CA GLU A 552 22.36 -6.83 9.64
C GLU A 552 21.05 -6.08 9.92
N CYS A 553 19.91 -6.76 9.81
CA CYS A 553 18.61 -6.19 10.14
C CYS A 553 18.57 -5.74 11.61
N ASN A 554 18.94 -6.62 12.53
CA ASN A 554 18.99 -6.32 13.98
C ASN A 554 19.94 -5.18 14.30
N ARG A 555 21.10 -5.11 13.65
CA ARG A 555 22.02 -3.98 13.78
C ARG A 555 21.36 -2.66 13.36
N GLN A 556 20.71 -2.62 12.20
CA GLN A 556 20.03 -1.43 11.68
C GLN A 556 18.84 -1.04 12.57
N VAL A 557 18.07 -2.02 13.06
CA VAL A 557 16.99 -1.79 14.04
C VAL A 557 17.53 -1.14 15.31
N ALA A 558 18.64 -1.64 15.85
CA ALA A 558 19.26 -1.05 17.05
C ALA A 558 19.68 0.40 16.82
N ASP A 559 20.29 0.70 15.67
CA ASP A 559 20.69 2.07 15.30
C ASP A 559 19.46 2.99 15.13
N PHE A 560 18.41 2.50 14.49
CA PHE A 560 17.14 3.21 14.31
C PHE A 560 16.50 3.56 15.66
N ILE A 561 16.34 2.59 16.54
CA ILE A 561 15.74 2.79 17.88
C ILE A 561 16.61 3.74 18.74
N ALA A 562 17.92 3.67 18.63
CA ALA A 562 18.81 4.60 19.33
C ALA A 562 18.63 6.05 18.82
N GLY A 563 18.36 6.23 17.53
CA GLY A 563 18.09 7.54 16.91
C GLY A 563 16.73 8.16 17.28
N LEU A 564 15.80 7.37 17.82
CA LEU A 564 14.48 7.85 18.31
C LEU A 564 14.53 8.41 19.74
N LYS A 565 15.58 8.11 20.52
CA LYS A 565 15.79 8.58 21.89
C LYS A 565 16.49 9.93 21.91
#